data_c62c0376a203faa2a07b33085dea1140
#
_entry.id   c62c0376a203faa2a07b33085dea1140
#
_cell.length_a   1.000
_cell.length_b   1.000
_cell.length_c   1.000
_cell.angle_alpha   90.00
_cell.angle_beta   90.00
_cell.angle_gamma   90.00
#
_symmetry.space_group_name_H-M   'P 1'
#
loop_
_entity.id
_entity.type
_entity.pdbx_description
1 polymer ?
#
loop_
_entity_poly.entity_id
_entity_poly.type
_entity_poly.pdbx_seq_one_letter_code
_entity_poly.pdbx_strand_id
1 'polypeptide(L)'
;SSFMEFMAAPGVSGWGGFFRGRGYFNAEYIYMKACMPDEPLPYNFPAFLENPARMHIEAYERDTGKTVCWGKDDMPTMMDLMRRVRASTTMPFFMVPAEVDGQVYFDGGLGDSWGIPLEQAKRDGYKKFFVVRTQLREYRKPPEKYPLIAKAICGGHSGVSKRMLDRHEGYNAILDEIDALEASGDAYVFCPHTMLVKNTTLDQGLLGESYRLGYEHARSELHAWRDFL
;
A
#
# COMPACT_ATOMS: atom_id res chain seq x y z
N SER A 1 -18.90 -8.67 -10.60
CA SER A 1 -17.83 -9.30 -9.83
C SER A 1 -16.96 -8.23 -9.24
N SER A 2 -16.60 -8.42 -8.00
CA SER A 2 -15.83 -7.45 -7.28
C SER A 2 -14.35 -7.83 -7.29
N PHE A 3 -13.48 -6.85 -7.07
CA PHE A 3 -12.06 -7.09 -6.81
C PHE A 3 -11.85 -8.19 -5.74
N MET A 4 -12.75 -8.29 -4.78
CA MET A 4 -12.72 -9.27 -3.71
C MET A 4 -12.92 -10.71 -4.20
N GLU A 5 -13.87 -10.94 -5.12
CA GLU A 5 -14.08 -12.25 -5.75
C GLU A 5 -12.85 -12.66 -6.57
N PHE A 6 -12.26 -11.68 -7.27
CA PHE A 6 -11.04 -11.88 -8.02
C PHE A 6 -9.87 -12.29 -7.09
N MET A 7 -9.64 -11.58 -5.97
CA MET A 7 -8.57 -11.89 -5.03
C MET A 7 -8.72 -13.27 -4.37
N ALA A 8 -9.94 -13.73 -4.19
CA ALA A 8 -10.25 -15.06 -3.67
C ALA A 8 -10.22 -16.18 -4.72
N ALA A 9 -10.07 -15.84 -6.01
CA ALA A 9 -10.06 -16.83 -7.08
C ALA A 9 -8.83 -17.76 -6.99
N PRO A 10 -8.98 -19.02 -7.41
CA PRO A 10 -7.87 -19.99 -7.40
C PRO A 10 -6.65 -19.48 -8.21
N GLY A 11 -5.48 -19.53 -7.60
CA GLY A 11 -4.22 -19.13 -8.23
C GLY A 11 -3.86 -17.64 -8.13
N VAL A 12 -4.76 -16.79 -7.61
CA VAL A 12 -4.49 -15.37 -7.33
C VAL A 12 -3.79 -15.21 -6.00
N SER A 13 -4.23 -15.94 -4.97
CA SER A 13 -3.60 -15.95 -3.65
C SER A 13 -3.61 -17.35 -3.02
N GLY A 14 -2.73 -17.56 -2.04
CA GLY A 14 -2.71 -18.76 -1.22
C GLY A 14 -1.36 -19.47 -1.14
N TRP A 15 -1.24 -20.36 -0.16
CA TRP A 15 -0.02 -21.10 0.14
C TRP A 15 0.45 -22.01 -1.00
N GLY A 16 -0.46 -22.48 -1.86
CA GLY A 16 -0.09 -23.27 -3.04
C GLY A 16 0.76 -22.48 -4.05
N GLY A 17 0.56 -21.17 -4.18
CA GLY A 17 1.41 -20.28 -4.96
C GLY A 17 2.78 -20.10 -4.31
N PHE A 18 2.79 -19.91 -3.00
CA PHE A 18 4.01 -19.75 -2.22
C PHE A 18 4.97 -20.94 -2.38
N PHE A 19 4.49 -22.16 -2.20
CA PHE A 19 5.31 -23.38 -2.37
C PHE A 19 5.78 -23.64 -3.81
N ARG A 20 5.16 -23.00 -4.80
CA ARG A 20 5.57 -23.04 -6.20
C ARG A 20 6.48 -21.86 -6.61
N GLY A 21 6.96 -21.08 -5.66
CA GLY A 21 7.85 -19.93 -5.91
C GLY A 21 7.18 -18.68 -6.50
N ARG A 22 5.83 -18.62 -6.51
CA ARG A 22 5.06 -17.46 -7.01
C ARG A 22 4.66 -16.45 -5.93
N GLY A 23 5.07 -16.72 -4.68
CA GLY A 23 4.61 -15.97 -3.50
C GLY A 23 3.20 -16.38 -3.05
N TYR A 24 2.80 -15.88 -1.88
CA TYR A 24 1.44 -16.06 -1.36
C TYR A 24 0.42 -15.31 -2.25
N PHE A 25 0.74 -14.07 -2.66
CA PHE A 25 0.01 -13.33 -3.66
C PHE A 25 0.73 -13.43 -5.01
N ASN A 26 0.00 -13.81 -6.04
CA ASN A 26 0.50 -13.88 -7.40
C ASN A 26 0.56 -12.46 -8.01
N ALA A 27 1.53 -11.68 -7.55
CA ALA A 27 1.68 -10.28 -7.92
C ALA A 27 1.84 -10.08 -9.44
N GLU A 28 2.49 -11.03 -10.11
CA GLU A 28 2.62 -11.01 -11.58
C GLU A 28 1.26 -11.04 -12.26
N TYR A 29 0.37 -11.94 -11.85
CA TYR A 29 -0.97 -12.02 -12.42
C TYR A 29 -1.82 -10.80 -12.04
N ILE A 30 -1.80 -10.42 -10.75
CA ILE A 30 -2.61 -9.33 -10.21
C ILE A 30 -2.29 -8.00 -10.91
N TYR A 31 -1.02 -7.65 -11.01
CA TYR A 31 -0.62 -6.33 -11.50
C TYR A 31 -0.26 -6.30 -13.00
N MET A 32 0.23 -7.42 -13.56
CA MET A 32 0.75 -7.40 -14.93
C MET A 32 -0.21 -8.00 -15.97
N LYS A 33 -1.26 -8.72 -15.53
CA LYS A 33 -2.21 -9.37 -16.44
C LYS A 33 -3.65 -8.93 -16.18
N ALA A 34 -4.13 -9.07 -14.94
CA ALA A 34 -5.55 -8.86 -14.63
C ALA A 34 -6.07 -7.44 -14.93
N CYS A 35 -5.17 -6.45 -15.02
CA CYS A 35 -5.48 -5.05 -15.32
C CYS A 35 -5.50 -4.74 -16.84
N MET A 36 -5.17 -5.69 -17.71
CA MET A 36 -5.17 -5.48 -19.15
C MET A 36 -6.59 -5.35 -19.70
N PRO A 37 -6.76 -4.74 -20.89
CA PRO A 37 -8.05 -4.79 -21.62
C PRO A 37 -8.53 -6.23 -21.75
N ASP A 38 -9.83 -6.45 -21.61
CA ASP A 38 -10.49 -7.78 -21.69
C ASP A 38 -10.19 -8.74 -20.53
N GLU A 39 -9.40 -8.33 -19.55
CA GLU A 39 -9.11 -9.09 -18.34
C GLU A 39 -10.08 -8.73 -17.19
N PRO A 40 -10.11 -9.49 -16.07
CA PRO A 40 -11.12 -9.32 -15.02
C PRO A 40 -11.20 -7.94 -14.37
N LEU A 41 -10.08 -7.17 -14.35
CA LEU A 41 -9.96 -5.86 -13.68
C LEU A 41 -9.32 -4.83 -14.61
N PRO A 42 -9.94 -4.51 -15.77
CA PRO A 42 -9.34 -3.61 -16.73
C PRO A 42 -9.12 -2.22 -16.14
N TYR A 43 -7.91 -1.69 -16.30
CA TYR A 43 -7.55 -0.37 -15.78
C TYR A 43 -7.70 0.69 -16.87
N ASN A 44 -8.40 1.77 -16.56
CA ASN A 44 -8.57 2.90 -17.49
C ASN A 44 -7.35 3.82 -17.45
N PHE A 45 -6.28 3.41 -18.15
CA PHE A 45 -5.03 4.18 -18.19
C PHE A 45 -5.17 5.56 -18.86
N PRO A 46 -5.96 5.74 -19.96
CA PRO A 46 -6.24 7.08 -20.49
C PRO A 46 -6.80 8.03 -19.44
N ALA A 47 -7.79 7.62 -18.68
CA ALA A 47 -8.37 8.45 -17.61
C ALA A 47 -7.32 8.78 -16.50
N PHE A 48 -6.40 7.87 -16.22
CA PHE A 48 -5.28 8.15 -15.32
C PHE A 48 -4.38 9.27 -15.86
N LEU A 49 -4.04 9.24 -17.14
CA LEU A 49 -3.20 10.28 -17.75
C LEU A 49 -3.89 11.65 -17.77
N GLU A 50 -5.20 11.67 -18.07
CA GLU A 50 -6.01 12.89 -18.16
C GLU A 50 -6.28 13.51 -16.77
N ASN A 51 -6.22 12.74 -15.70
CA ASN A 51 -6.48 13.22 -14.34
C ASN A 51 -5.42 14.27 -13.95
N PRO A 52 -5.80 15.51 -13.56
CA PRO A 52 -4.84 16.56 -13.19
C PRO A 52 -4.14 16.32 -11.83
N ALA A 53 -4.65 15.38 -11.03
CA ALA A 53 -4.03 15.09 -9.73
C ALA A 53 -2.61 14.54 -9.89
N ARG A 54 -1.71 15.00 -9.03
CA ARG A 54 -0.40 14.39 -8.89
C ARG A 54 -0.54 13.03 -8.23
N MET A 55 0.25 12.08 -8.67
CA MET A 55 0.33 10.76 -8.06
C MET A 55 1.79 10.46 -7.74
N HIS A 56 2.01 9.92 -6.56
CA HIS A 56 3.31 9.44 -6.12
C HIS A 56 3.22 7.98 -5.70
N ILE A 57 4.19 7.19 -6.15
CA ILE A 57 4.35 5.78 -5.79
C ILE A 57 5.72 5.64 -5.15
N GLU A 58 5.77 5.26 -3.89
CA GLU A 58 7.02 4.99 -3.19
C GLU A 58 7.34 3.50 -3.18
N ALA A 59 8.63 3.19 -3.29
CA ALA A 59 9.17 1.85 -3.11
C ALA A 59 10.53 1.91 -2.42
N TYR A 60 10.92 0.80 -1.80
CA TYR A 60 12.21 0.64 -1.15
C TYR A 60 13.15 -0.18 -2.03
N GLU A 61 14.26 0.41 -2.48
CA GLU A 61 15.27 -0.27 -3.27
C GLU A 61 16.10 -1.20 -2.39
N ARG A 62 16.07 -2.50 -2.72
CA ARG A 62 16.65 -3.57 -1.91
C ARG A 62 18.15 -3.40 -1.64
N ASP A 63 18.90 -3.08 -2.67
CA ASP A 63 20.37 -3.17 -2.66
C ASP A 63 21.03 -1.88 -2.16
N THR A 64 20.43 -0.73 -2.43
CA THR A 64 20.96 0.57 -1.97
C THR A 64 20.33 1.03 -0.65
N GLY A 65 19.17 0.52 -0.29
CA GLY A 65 18.42 0.97 0.87
C GLY A 65 17.74 2.33 0.71
N LYS A 66 17.65 2.83 -0.52
CA LYS A 66 17.02 4.13 -0.82
C LYS A 66 15.51 3.98 -0.98
N THR A 67 14.79 5.01 -0.54
CA THR A 67 13.41 5.21 -0.92
C THR A 67 13.36 5.90 -2.27
N VAL A 68 12.62 5.32 -3.22
CA VAL A 68 12.32 5.93 -4.51
C VAL A 68 10.87 6.38 -4.50
N CYS A 69 10.61 7.53 -5.11
CA CYS A 69 9.28 8.06 -5.29
C CYS A 69 9.08 8.39 -6.77
N TRP A 70 8.19 7.67 -7.43
CA TRP A 70 7.85 7.86 -8.84
C TRP A 70 6.62 8.73 -8.99
N GLY A 71 6.70 9.71 -9.89
CA GLY A 71 5.58 10.53 -10.32
C GLY A 71 4.96 10.05 -11.63
N LYS A 72 3.95 10.76 -12.14
CA LYS A 72 3.29 10.44 -13.42
C LYS A 72 4.27 10.37 -14.60
N ASP A 73 5.28 11.23 -14.62
CA ASP A 73 6.26 11.29 -15.71
C ASP A 73 7.13 10.03 -15.80
N ASP A 74 7.26 9.30 -14.68
CA ASP A 74 7.94 8.00 -14.64
C ASP A 74 7.06 6.85 -15.15
N MET A 75 5.79 7.11 -15.48
CA MET A 75 4.77 6.12 -15.83
C MET A 75 4.12 6.44 -17.19
N PRO A 76 4.89 6.57 -18.28
CA PRO A 76 4.38 6.95 -19.60
C PRO A 76 3.48 5.88 -20.23
N THR A 77 3.60 4.63 -19.81
CA THR A 77 2.76 3.52 -20.25
C THR A 77 2.05 2.84 -19.09
N MET A 78 0.95 2.14 -19.42
CA MET A 78 0.23 1.34 -18.42
C MET A 78 1.15 0.29 -17.75
N MET A 79 2.07 -0.30 -18.51
CA MET A 79 3.01 -1.28 -17.96
C MET A 79 4.00 -0.64 -16.99
N ASP A 80 4.45 0.59 -17.25
CA ASP A 80 5.31 1.32 -16.33
C ASP A 80 4.60 1.63 -15.02
N LEU A 81 3.33 2.04 -15.08
CA LEU A 81 2.50 2.23 -13.90
C LEU A 81 2.36 0.92 -13.12
N MET A 82 1.98 -0.17 -13.78
CA MET A 82 1.73 -1.45 -13.11
C MET A 82 2.99 -2.06 -12.49
N ARG A 83 4.16 -1.92 -13.13
CA ARG A 83 5.44 -2.34 -12.55
C ARG A 83 5.76 -1.58 -11.26
N ARG A 84 5.54 -0.28 -11.24
CA ARG A 84 5.79 0.58 -10.07
C ARG A 84 4.79 0.34 -8.94
N VAL A 85 3.51 0.16 -9.28
CA VAL A 85 2.48 -0.26 -8.30
C VAL A 85 2.85 -1.62 -7.70
N ARG A 86 3.24 -2.59 -8.53
CA ARG A 86 3.71 -3.90 -8.06
C ARG A 86 4.90 -3.75 -7.12
N ALA A 87 5.91 -2.94 -7.49
CA ALA A 87 7.08 -2.70 -6.65
C ALA A 87 6.68 -2.13 -5.27
N SER A 88 5.83 -1.09 -5.28
CA SER A 88 5.34 -0.42 -4.06
C SER A 88 4.51 -1.31 -3.14
N THR A 89 3.95 -2.40 -3.64
CA THR A 89 3.10 -3.32 -2.87
C THR A 89 3.78 -4.66 -2.57
N THR A 90 5.02 -4.84 -3.00
CA THR A 90 5.76 -6.11 -2.82
C THR A 90 6.23 -6.30 -1.38
N MET A 91 5.46 -7.07 -0.64
CA MET A 91 5.81 -7.43 0.74
C MET A 91 6.94 -8.47 0.77
N PRO A 92 8.04 -8.24 1.52
CA PRO A 92 9.06 -9.25 1.74
C PRO A 92 8.43 -10.57 2.23
N PHE A 93 8.95 -11.70 1.79
CA PHE A 93 8.47 -13.05 2.10
C PHE A 93 7.17 -13.46 1.40
N PHE A 94 6.14 -12.63 1.41
CA PHE A 94 4.83 -13.00 0.86
C PHE A 94 4.75 -12.89 -0.66
N MET A 95 5.62 -12.09 -1.26
CA MET A 95 5.63 -11.83 -2.69
C MET A 95 7.03 -12.01 -3.28
N VAL A 96 7.07 -12.39 -4.54
CA VAL A 96 8.31 -12.38 -5.32
C VAL A 96 8.76 -10.93 -5.50
N PRO A 97 10.04 -10.59 -5.21
CA PRO A 97 10.57 -9.25 -5.38
C PRO A 97 10.25 -8.68 -6.76
N ALA A 98 9.93 -7.40 -6.82
CA ALA A 98 9.62 -6.71 -8.06
C ALA A 98 10.88 -6.07 -8.64
N GLU A 99 11.07 -6.20 -9.95
CA GLU A 99 12.14 -5.54 -10.70
C GLU A 99 11.58 -4.40 -11.54
N VAL A 100 12.20 -3.23 -11.43
CA VAL A 100 11.90 -2.05 -12.26
C VAL A 100 13.23 -1.47 -12.70
N ASP A 101 13.43 -1.32 -14.02
CA ASP A 101 14.61 -0.72 -14.63
C ASP A 101 15.94 -1.34 -14.14
N GLY A 102 15.95 -2.68 -13.95
CA GLY A 102 17.11 -3.45 -13.50
C GLY A 102 17.42 -3.38 -12.01
N GLN A 103 16.58 -2.72 -11.22
CA GLN A 103 16.70 -2.66 -9.76
C GLN A 103 15.57 -3.45 -9.09
N VAL A 104 15.85 -3.99 -7.90
CA VAL A 104 14.89 -4.80 -7.13
C VAL A 104 14.30 -3.98 -6.00
N TYR A 105 12.96 -4.03 -5.89
CA TYR A 105 12.19 -3.21 -4.96
C TYR A 105 11.29 -4.04 -4.05
N PHE A 106 11.02 -3.46 -2.91
CA PHE A 106 10.02 -3.87 -1.93
C PHE A 106 9.03 -2.75 -1.62
N ASP A 107 7.99 -3.09 -0.87
CA ASP A 107 6.92 -2.23 -0.39
C ASP A 107 7.41 -0.87 0.11
N GLY A 108 6.76 0.22 -0.33
CA GLY A 108 7.04 1.58 0.12
C GLY A 108 6.93 1.78 1.62
N GLY A 109 6.21 0.89 2.31
CA GLY A 109 6.17 0.87 3.77
C GLY A 109 7.48 0.48 4.46
N LEU A 110 8.51 0.10 3.70
CA LEU A 110 9.90 0.00 4.17
C LEU A 110 10.70 1.27 3.86
N GLY A 111 10.17 2.16 3.05
CA GLY A 111 10.76 3.45 2.71
C GLY A 111 10.64 4.47 3.84
N ASP A 112 11.03 5.71 3.54
CA ASP A 112 11.07 6.79 4.54
C ASP A 112 9.68 7.26 4.98
N SER A 113 8.66 7.01 4.17
CA SER A 113 7.25 7.27 4.52
C SER A 113 6.66 6.26 5.49
N TRP A 114 7.31 5.12 5.72
CA TRP A 114 6.80 4.00 6.52
C TRP A 114 5.39 3.53 6.11
N GLY A 115 4.99 3.86 4.87
CA GLY A 115 3.69 3.55 4.27
C GLY A 115 2.64 4.66 4.35
N ILE A 116 3.01 5.84 4.84
CA ILE A 116 2.15 7.04 4.84
C ILE A 116 2.97 8.21 4.27
N PRO A 117 2.82 8.57 2.97
CA PRO A 117 3.71 9.51 2.27
C PRO A 117 3.41 10.98 2.60
N LEU A 118 3.29 11.33 3.88
CA LEU A 118 3.01 12.68 4.37
C LEU A 118 4.09 13.67 3.95
N GLU A 119 5.37 13.29 4.10
CA GLU A 119 6.50 14.15 3.75
C GLU A 119 6.56 14.45 2.25
N GLN A 120 6.13 13.52 1.39
CA GLN A 120 6.06 13.80 -0.04
C GLN A 120 4.99 14.84 -0.35
N ALA A 121 3.82 14.74 0.28
CA ALA A 121 2.77 15.75 0.12
C ALA A 121 3.23 17.15 0.60
N LYS A 122 3.99 17.22 1.69
CA LYS A 122 4.59 18.48 2.16
C LYS A 122 5.61 19.04 1.17
N ARG A 123 6.49 18.20 0.60
CA ARG A 123 7.46 18.60 -0.44
C ARG A 123 6.77 19.14 -1.68
N ASP A 124 5.59 18.62 -2.02
CA ASP A 124 4.76 19.14 -3.12
C ASP A 124 4.08 20.47 -2.79
N GLY A 125 4.24 20.98 -1.57
CA GLY A 125 3.73 22.28 -1.12
C GLY A 125 2.34 22.25 -0.50
N TYR A 126 1.74 21.04 -0.31
CA TYR A 126 0.44 20.93 0.36
C TYR A 126 0.58 21.24 1.86
N LYS A 127 -0.44 21.90 2.41
CA LYS A 127 -0.53 22.28 3.83
C LYS A 127 -1.75 21.68 4.53
N LYS A 128 -2.72 21.21 3.75
CA LYS A 128 -3.88 20.46 4.24
C LYS A 128 -3.83 19.02 3.76
N PHE A 129 -4.13 18.08 4.63
CA PHE A 129 -3.96 16.65 4.39
C PHE A 129 -5.23 15.88 4.70
N PHE A 130 -5.79 15.19 3.70
CA PHE A 130 -6.85 14.22 3.91
C PHE A 130 -6.22 12.83 3.99
N VAL A 131 -6.21 12.26 5.20
CA VAL A 131 -5.52 10.99 5.49
C VAL A 131 -6.54 9.87 5.63
N VAL A 132 -6.50 8.89 4.71
CA VAL A 132 -7.31 7.68 4.80
C VAL A 132 -6.48 6.55 5.39
N ARG A 133 -6.81 6.12 6.61
CA ARG A 133 -6.14 5.01 7.30
C ARG A 133 -6.94 3.72 7.12
N THR A 134 -6.21 2.60 7.06
CA THR A 134 -6.78 1.24 7.00
C THR A 134 -6.75 0.51 8.36
N GLN A 135 -6.47 1.24 9.44
CA GLN A 135 -6.42 0.75 10.82
C GLN A 135 -7.29 1.62 11.71
N LEU A 136 -7.71 1.06 12.85
CA LEU A 136 -8.46 1.81 13.87
C LEU A 136 -7.70 3.06 14.31
N ARG A 137 -8.40 4.05 14.84
CA ARG A 137 -7.81 5.33 15.25
C ARG A 137 -6.69 5.15 16.30
N GLU A 138 -6.95 4.34 17.30
CA GLU A 138 -6.03 4.07 18.40
C GLU A 138 -4.92 3.09 18.04
N TYR A 139 -4.92 2.52 16.84
CA TYR A 139 -3.89 1.56 16.45
C TYR A 139 -2.51 2.19 16.46
N ARG A 140 -1.60 1.53 17.12
CA ARG A 140 -0.16 1.75 17.03
C ARG A 140 0.51 0.44 16.62
N LYS A 141 1.47 0.52 15.73
CA LYS A 141 2.18 -0.65 15.21
C LYS A 141 3.06 -1.25 16.29
N PRO A 142 2.90 -2.54 16.65
CA PRO A 142 3.77 -3.18 17.62
C PRO A 142 5.16 -3.48 17.02
N PRO A 143 6.21 -3.65 17.85
CA PRO A 143 7.49 -4.17 17.40
C PRO A 143 7.36 -5.52 16.71
N GLU A 144 8.33 -5.83 15.83
CA GLU A 144 8.36 -7.12 15.15
C GLU A 144 8.49 -8.28 16.17
N LYS A 145 7.54 -9.18 16.12
CA LYS A 145 7.44 -10.29 17.09
C LYS A 145 8.57 -11.32 16.95
N TYR A 146 9.07 -11.51 15.71
CA TYR A 146 10.05 -12.54 15.38
C TYR A 146 11.27 -11.96 14.65
N PRO A 147 12.10 -11.15 15.33
CA PRO A 147 13.19 -10.40 14.69
C PRO A 147 14.26 -11.30 14.03
N LEU A 148 14.52 -12.48 14.57
CA LEU A 148 15.47 -13.43 13.96
C LEU A 148 14.90 -14.03 12.67
N ILE A 149 13.60 -14.30 12.62
CA ILE A 149 12.93 -14.79 11.41
C ILE A 149 12.91 -13.69 10.35
N ALA A 150 12.59 -12.45 10.72
CA ALA A 150 12.62 -11.30 9.83
C ALA A 150 14.02 -11.12 9.19
N LYS A 151 15.10 -11.25 9.99
CA LYS A 151 16.47 -11.21 9.48
C LYS A 151 16.78 -12.36 8.52
N ALA A 152 16.37 -13.58 8.87
CA ALA A 152 16.63 -14.77 8.03
C ALA A 152 15.91 -14.68 6.66
N ILE A 153 14.67 -14.19 6.65
CA ILE A 153 13.86 -14.02 5.43
C ILE A 153 14.50 -13.04 4.45
N CYS A 154 15.18 -12.02 4.95
CA CYS A 154 15.81 -11.00 4.10
C CYS A 154 17.07 -11.47 3.38
N GLY A 155 17.50 -12.75 3.52
CA GLY A 155 18.54 -13.35 2.70
C GLY A 155 19.89 -12.61 2.68
N GLY A 156 20.30 -11.99 3.81
CA GLY A 156 21.53 -11.22 3.90
C GLY A 156 21.39 -9.72 3.54
N HIS A 157 20.23 -9.26 3.08
CA HIS A 157 19.95 -7.84 2.84
C HIS A 157 19.70 -7.11 4.17
N SER A 158 20.78 -6.70 4.84
CA SER A 158 20.72 -6.09 6.19
C SER A 158 19.89 -4.79 6.23
N GLY A 159 19.88 -4.03 5.15
CA GLY A 159 19.04 -2.83 4.99
C GLY A 159 17.55 -3.15 5.09
N VAL A 160 17.07 -4.15 4.35
CA VAL A 160 15.67 -4.58 4.37
C VAL A 160 15.27 -5.07 5.77
N SER A 161 16.09 -5.93 6.38
CA SER A 161 15.80 -6.46 7.71
C SER A 161 15.78 -5.37 8.77
N LYS A 162 16.69 -4.39 8.71
CA LYS A 162 16.71 -3.24 9.60
C LYS A 162 15.40 -2.45 9.48
N ARG A 163 14.98 -2.10 8.24
CA ARG A 163 13.73 -1.36 8.00
C ARG A 163 12.50 -2.11 8.49
N MET A 164 12.46 -3.44 8.33
CA MET A 164 11.36 -4.25 8.89
C MET A 164 11.29 -4.15 10.41
N LEU A 165 12.43 -4.16 11.11
CA LEU A 165 12.49 -4.07 12.56
C LEU A 165 12.13 -2.66 13.07
N ASP A 166 12.63 -1.62 12.41
CA ASP A 166 12.42 -0.22 12.81
C ASP A 166 11.03 0.31 12.39
N ARG A 167 10.29 -0.45 11.56
CA ARG A 167 9.01 -0.01 10.97
C ARG A 167 7.98 0.45 12.00
N HIS A 168 7.96 -0.15 13.18
CA HIS A 168 7.01 0.22 14.24
C HIS A 168 7.29 1.62 14.79
N GLU A 169 8.56 1.99 14.97
CA GLU A 169 8.95 3.32 15.44
C GLU A 169 8.62 4.39 14.40
N GLY A 170 9.08 4.20 13.15
CA GLY A 170 8.84 5.16 12.09
C GLY A 170 7.36 5.35 11.75
N TYR A 171 6.59 4.26 11.66
CA TYR A 171 5.15 4.32 11.42
C TYR A 171 4.42 5.08 12.53
N ASN A 172 4.74 4.79 13.81
CA ASN A 172 4.09 5.44 14.94
C ASN A 172 4.46 6.92 15.03
N ALA A 173 5.71 7.31 14.72
CA ALA A 173 6.12 8.71 14.67
C ALA A 173 5.32 9.51 13.64
N ILE A 174 5.04 8.94 12.45
CA ILE A 174 4.18 9.61 11.46
C ILE A 174 2.73 9.72 11.96
N LEU A 175 2.23 8.71 12.68
CA LEU A 175 0.89 8.82 13.27
C LEU A 175 0.81 9.94 14.30
N ASP A 176 1.83 10.12 15.14
CA ASP A 176 1.88 11.19 16.13
C ASP A 176 1.91 12.58 15.43
N GLU A 177 2.61 12.69 14.31
CA GLU A 177 2.62 13.90 13.49
C GLU A 177 1.25 14.18 12.84
N ILE A 178 0.59 13.14 12.31
CA ILE A 178 -0.77 13.26 11.75
C ILE A 178 -1.76 13.67 12.84
N ASP A 179 -1.68 13.10 14.03
CA ASP A 179 -2.53 13.47 15.17
C ASP A 179 -2.32 14.96 15.55
N ALA A 180 -1.09 15.46 15.50
CA ALA A 180 -0.77 16.88 15.73
C ALA A 180 -1.35 17.79 14.62
N LEU A 181 -1.25 17.40 13.35
CA LEU A 181 -1.84 18.12 12.21
C LEU A 181 -3.36 18.13 12.27
N GLU A 182 -3.99 17.05 12.71
CA GLU A 182 -5.44 17.01 12.91
C GLU A 182 -5.85 17.95 14.04
N ALA A 183 -5.11 17.98 15.14
CA ALA A 183 -5.37 18.88 16.26
C ALA A 183 -5.22 20.37 15.89
N SER A 184 -4.32 20.72 14.94
CA SER A 184 -4.19 22.08 14.41
C SER A 184 -5.22 22.43 13.32
N GLY A 185 -6.00 21.46 12.83
CA GLY A 185 -6.94 21.65 11.73
C GLY A 185 -6.33 21.56 10.33
N ASP A 186 -5.07 21.14 10.24
CA ASP A 186 -4.34 20.98 8.97
C ASP A 186 -4.50 19.57 8.37
N ALA A 187 -5.02 18.62 9.14
CA ALA A 187 -5.36 17.30 8.64
C ALA A 187 -6.79 16.88 8.98
N TYR A 188 -7.39 16.07 8.13
CA TYR A 188 -8.59 15.29 8.40
C TYR A 188 -8.24 13.81 8.30
N VAL A 189 -8.51 13.04 9.38
CA VAL A 189 -8.16 11.62 9.43
C VAL A 189 -9.41 10.76 9.37
N PHE A 190 -9.61 10.10 8.24
CA PHE A 190 -10.64 9.09 8.06
C PHE A 190 -10.07 7.70 8.37
N CYS A 191 -10.66 6.99 9.31
CA CYS A 191 -10.23 5.64 9.70
C CYS A 191 -11.44 4.77 10.04
N PRO A 192 -11.36 3.43 9.85
CA PRO A 192 -12.47 2.54 10.16
C PRO A 192 -12.79 2.54 11.65
N HIS A 193 -14.07 2.39 11.99
CA HIS A 193 -14.52 2.19 13.36
C HIS A 193 -14.39 0.74 13.81
N THR A 194 -14.34 -0.20 12.87
CA THR A 194 -14.26 -1.64 13.14
C THR A 194 -13.37 -2.33 12.11
N MET A 195 -12.56 -3.28 12.56
CA MET A 195 -11.69 -4.10 11.70
C MET A 195 -12.21 -5.53 11.66
N LEU A 196 -12.90 -5.90 10.58
CA LEU A 196 -13.41 -7.26 10.34
C LEU A 196 -12.40 -8.15 9.63
N VAL A 197 -11.41 -7.55 8.96
CA VAL A 197 -10.51 -8.25 8.04
C VAL A 197 -9.04 -8.03 8.43
N LYS A 198 -8.20 -8.98 8.01
CA LYS A 198 -6.72 -8.93 8.10
C LYS A 198 -6.14 -9.02 6.70
N ASN A 199 -4.84 -8.77 6.55
CA ASN A 199 -4.13 -8.83 5.26
C ASN A 199 -4.25 -10.18 4.52
N THR A 200 -4.57 -11.25 5.25
CA THR A 200 -4.71 -12.61 4.70
C THR A 200 -6.16 -13.09 4.65
N THR A 201 -7.14 -12.23 4.94
CA THR A 201 -8.56 -12.61 4.88
C THR A 201 -9.00 -12.78 3.43
N LEU A 202 -9.54 -13.96 3.10
CA LEU A 202 -10.09 -14.31 1.79
C LEU A 202 -11.60 -14.63 1.86
N ASP A 203 -12.20 -14.52 3.03
CA ASP A 203 -13.64 -14.71 3.22
C ASP A 203 -14.40 -13.57 2.55
N GLN A 204 -15.15 -13.89 1.50
CA GLN A 204 -15.87 -12.91 0.68
C GLN A 204 -16.98 -12.20 1.46
N GLY A 205 -17.61 -12.88 2.41
CA GLY A 205 -18.64 -12.30 3.28
C GLY A 205 -18.05 -11.20 4.16
N LEU A 206 -16.94 -11.50 4.86
CA LEU A 206 -16.23 -10.53 5.69
C LEU A 206 -15.67 -9.36 4.88
N LEU A 207 -15.11 -9.63 3.69
CA LEU A 207 -14.61 -8.58 2.79
C LEU A 207 -15.75 -7.68 2.32
N GLY A 208 -16.90 -8.27 1.92
CA GLY A 208 -18.09 -7.53 1.50
C GLY A 208 -18.67 -6.66 2.61
N GLU A 209 -18.74 -7.21 3.82
CA GLU A 209 -19.22 -6.47 5.00
C GLU A 209 -18.26 -5.33 5.37
N SER A 210 -16.94 -5.57 5.34
CA SER A 210 -15.95 -4.52 5.57
C SER A 210 -16.07 -3.37 4.56
N TYR A 211 -16.30 -3.69 3.28
CA TYR A 211 -16.55 -2.68 2.24
C TYR A 211 -17.83 -1.88 2.53
N ARG A 212 -18.93 -2.57 2.85
CA ARG A 212 -20.20 -1.93 3.16
C ARG A 212 -20.08 -0.95 4.33
N LEU A 213 -19.47 -1.38 5.42
CA LEU A 213 -19.22 -0.52 6.58
C LEU A 213 -18.38 0.71 6.25
N GLY A 214 -17.29 0.53 5.49
CA GLY A 214 -16.44 1.64 5.05
C GLY A 214 -17.19 2.62 4.15
N TYR A 215 -18.03 2.12 3.24
CA TYR A 215 -18.84 2.94 2.34
C TYR A 215 -19.90 3.75 3.10
N GLU A 216 -20.62 3.12 4.01
CA GLU A 216 -21.65 3.79 4.82
C GLU A 216 -21.03 4.85 5.74
N HIS A 217 -19.90 4.51 6.37
CA HIS A 217 -19.15 5.46 7.20
C HIS A 217 -18.68 6.66 6.36
N ALA A 218 -18.05 6.44 5.21
CA ALA A 218 -17.63 7.52 4.32
C ALA A 218 -18.80 8.42 3.90
N ARG A 219 -19.96 7.82 3.58
CA ARG A 219 -21.17 8.59 3.24
C ARG A 219 -21.66 9.45 4.39
N SER A 220 -21.58 8.97 5.62
CA SER A 220 -22.04 9.73 6.80
C SER A 220 -21.15 10.95 7.09
N GLU A 221 -19.87 10.89 6.70
CA GLU A 221 -18.89 11.97 6.92
C GLU A 221 -18.71 12.93 5.73
N LEU A 222 -19.38 12.73 4.60
CA LEU A 222 -19.20 13.54 3.38
C LEU A 222 -19.38 15.05 3.62
N HIS A 223 -20.23 15.46 4.57
CA HIS A 223 -20.42 16.87 4.91
C HIS A 223 -19.14 17.43 5.55
N ALA A 224 -18.61 16.75 6.57
CA ALA A 224 -17.38 17.13 7.24
C ALA A 224 -16.17 17.17 6.29
N TRP A 225 -16.12 16.25 5.34
CA TRP A 225 -15.08 16.25 4.30
C TRP A 225 -15.11 17.51 3.42
N ARG A 226 -16.32 17.91 2.99
CA ARG A 226 -16.50 19.11 2.18
C ARG A 226 -16.17 20.39 2.94
N ASP A 227 -16.47 20.42 4.23
CA ASP A 227 -16.16 21.58 5.08
C ASP A 227 -14.64 21.70 5.34
N PHE A 228 -13.93 20.58 5.34
CA PHE A 228 -12.47 20.54 5.51
C PHE A 228 -11.72 20.97 4.22
N LEU A 229 -12.17 20.51 3.05
CA LEU A 229 -11.51 20.76 1.75
C LEU A 229 -11.78 22.17 1.23
#